data_726916aa70c5514baa7428abb977f952
#
_entry.id   726916aa70c5514baa7428abb977f952
#
_cell.length_a   1.000
_cell.length_b   1.000
_cell.length_c   1.000
_cell.angle_alpha   90.00
_cell.angle_beta   90.00
_cell.angle_gamma   90.00
#
_symmetry.space_group_name_H-M   'P 1'
#
loop_
_entity.id
_entity.type
_entity.pdbx_description
1 polymer ?
#
loop_
_entity_poly.entity_id
_entity_poly.type
_entity_poly.pdbx_seq_one_letter_code
_entity_poly.pdbx_strand_id
1 'polypeptide(L)'
;MHAIGRIAYDFNIHLVYHYHAGTGVFYENEIDFLMEHTSPQLISLLLDTGHAAFAGIDSCDLINKYNSRILYVHLKDIRAEILNQVAKKQMNFMDAVRAGVFTVPGDGVLNFSAIVRALQQHQYSGWMIVEAEQDPAKAPPLEYARKAYETLSQYF
;
A
#
# COMPACT_ATOMS: atom_id res chain seq x y z
N MET A 1 17.33 -0.18 11.09
CA MET A 1 16.65 0.91 10.35
C MET A 1 17.38 2.25 10.52
N HIS A 2 17.62 2.80 11.73
CA HIS A 2 18.25 4.12 11.90
C HIS A 2 19.60 4.31 11.19
N ALA A 3 20.47 3.29 11.17
CA ALA A 3 21.76 3.39 10.49
C ALA A 3 21.59 3.61 8.97
N ILE A 4 20.67 2.87 8.35
CA ILE A 4 20.35 3.02 6.91
C ILE A 4 19.68 4.37 6.65
N GLY A 5 18.74 4.77 7.52
CA GLY A 5 18.08 6.08 7.43
C GLY A 5 19.07 7.25 7.53
N ARG A 6 20.07 7.14 8.38
CA ARG A 6 21.14 8.17 8.51
C ARG A 6 21.98 8.27 7.24
N ILE A 7 22.38 7.12 6.68
CA ILE A 7 23.10 7.09 5.40
C ILE A 7 22.27 7.73 4.29
N ALA A 8 21.00 7.36 4.18
CA ALA A 8 20.10 7.96 3.18
C ALA A 8 19.97 9.48 3.37
N TYR A 9 19.80 9.92 4.61
CA TYR A 9 19.70 11.34 4.97
C TYR A 9 20.95 12.14 4.57
N ASP A 10 22.16 11.59 4.77
CA ASP A 10 23.43 12.23 4.39
C ASP A 10 23.55 12.44 2.87
N PHE A 11 22.80 11.65 2.08
CA PHE A 11 22.69 11.81 0.62
C PHE A 11 21.42 12.56 0.17
N ASN A 12 20.69 13.20 1.09
CA ASN A 12 19.43 13.89 0.83
C ASN A 12 18.37 12.96 0.20
N ILE A 13 18.31 11.70 0.66
CA ILE A 13 17.34 10.69 0.25
C ILE A 13 16.42 10.40 1.44
N HIS A 14 15.10 10.42 1.20
CA HIS A 14 14.13 10.01 2.20
C HIS A 14 13.96 8.49 2.17
N LEU A 15 14.24 7.83 3.30
CA LEU A 15 13.99 6.40 3.45
C LEU A 15 12.53 6.18 3.85
N VAL A 16 11.79 5.44 3.04
CA VAL A 16 10.43 4.99 3.36
C VAL A 16 10.44 3.49 3.66
N TYR A 17 9.67 3.08 4.64
CA TYR A 17 9.45 1.67 4.93
C TYR A 17 8.13 1.22 4.27
N HIS A 18 8.21 0.19 3.45
CA HIS A 18 7.05 -0.47 2.86
C HIS A 18 6.70 -1.71 3.71
N TYR A 19 5.62 -1.62 4.51
CA TYR A 19 5.06 -2.80 5.14
C TYR A 19 4.46 -3.71 4.07
N HIS A 20 4.65 -5.01 4.21
CA HIS A 20 4.34 -5.92 3.11
C HIS A 20 3.97 -7.31 3.65
N ALA A 21 2.89 -7.90 3.13
CA ALA A 21 2.49 -9.26 3.49
C ALA A 21 3.64 -10.25 3.29
N GLY A 22 3.80 -11.15 4.25
CA GLY A 22 4.89 -12.15 4.24
C GLY A 22 6.26 -11.62 4.67
N THR A 23 6.35 -10.39 5.18
CA THR A 23 7.58 -9.80 5.74
C THR A 23 7.50 -9.61 7.26
N GLY A 24 8.54 -9.01 7.85
CA GLY A 24 8.64 -8.81 9.31
C GLY A 24 7.79 -7.67 9.87
N VAL A 25 7.22 -6.79 9.05
CA VAL A 25 6.27 -5.75 9.45
C VAL A 25 5.12 -5.77 8.46
N PHE A 26 3.95 -6.19 8.94
CA PHE A 26 2.79 -6.39 8.10
C PHE A 26 1.47 -6.04 8.80
N TYR A 27 1.30 -6.44 10.08
CA TYR A 27 0.10 -6.14 10.86
C TYR A 27 0.15 -4.73 11.47
N GLU A 28 -1.02 -4.18 11.84
CA GLU A 28 -1.14 -2.82 12.36
C GLU A 28 -0.25 -2.57 13.58
N ASN A 29 -0.25 -3.49 14.54
CA ASN A 29 0.59 -3.38 15.73
C ASN A 29 2.10 -3.40 15.43
N GLU A 30 2.52 -4.04 14.34
CA GLU A 30 3.92 -4.06 13.90
C GLU A 30 4.29 -2.74 13.21
N ILE A 31 3.36 -2.17 12.41
CA ILE A 31 3.51 -0.82 11.83
C ILE A 31 3.58 0.21 12.96
N ASP A 32 2.71 0.12 13.96
CA ASP A 32 2.72 0.99 15.13
C ASP A 32 4.06 0.93 15.85
N PHE A 33 4.52 -0.27 16.15
CA PHE A 33 5.82 -0.49 16.79
C PHE A 33 6.97 0.12 15.97
N LEU A 34 6.97 -0.07 14.65
CA LEU A 34 7.98 0.51 13.78
C LEU A 34 7.95 2.04 13.84
N MET A 35 6.78 2.65 13.73
CA MET A 35 6.62 4.10 13.72
C MET A 35 6.96 4.74 15.07
N GLU A 36 6.63 4.10 16.17
CA GLU A 36 6.95 4.56 17.52
C GLU A 36 8.45 4.46 17.85
N HIS A 37 9.13 3.43 17.33
CA HIS A 37 10.53 3.16 17.63
C HIS A 37 11.50 3.65 16.53
N THR A 38 11.03 4.44 15.57
CA THR A 38 11.87 5.04 14.54
C THR A 38 11.75 6.56 14.50
N SER A 39 12.90 7.22 14.27
CA SER A 39 12.95 8.68 14.15
C SER A 39 12.19 9.16 12.91
N PRO A 40 11.25 10.12 13.06
CA PRO A 40 10.54 10.73 11.93
C PRO A 40 11.44 11.40 10.90
N GLN A 41 12.62 11.86 11.30
CA GLN A 41 13.59 12.48 10.40
C GLN A 41 14.33 11.47 9.52
N LEU A 42 14.37 10.20 9.92
CA LEU A 42 15.16 9.17 9.25
C LEU A 42 14.32 8.12 8.51
N ILE A 43 13.11 7.83 9.03
CA ILE A 43 12.25 6.75 8.51
C ILE A 43 10.86 7.30 8.31
N SER A 44 10.34 7.17 7.13
CA SER A 44 8.94 7.47 6.79
C SER A 44 8.21 6.20 6.38
N LEU A 45 6.92 6.30 6.14
CA LEU A 45 6.06 5.18 5.76
C LEU A 45 5.72 5.27 4.28
N LEU A 46 5.78 4.16 3.58
CA LEU A 46 5.11 3.94 2.32
C LEU A 46 3.76 3.30 2.63
N LEU A 47 2.68 4.00 2.33
CA LEU A 47 1.34 3.46 2.41
C LEU A 47 1.05 2.59 1.19
N ASP A 48 0.78 1.30 1.39
CA ASP A 48 0.27 0.42 0.34
C ASP A 48 -1.16 -0.02 0.68
N THR A 49 -2.12 0.38 -0.15
CA THR A 49 -3.55 0.16 0.12
C THR A 49 -3.96 -1.30 0.01
N GLY A 50 -3.32 -2.07 -0.86
CA GLY A 50 -3.59 -3.49 -1.05
C GLY A 50 -3.03 -4.34 0.10
N HIS A 51 -1.79 -4.07 0.52
CA HIS A 51 -1.21 -4.77 1.66
C HIS A 51 -1.90 -4.42 2.98
N ALA A 52 -2.35 -3.17 3.16
CA ALA A 52 -3.21 -2.79 4.29
C ALA A 52 -4.48 -3.64 4.32
N ALA A 53 -5.22 -3.68 3.22
CA ALA A 53 -6.45 -4.45 3.12
C ALA A 53 -6.24 -5.96 3.30
N PHE A 54 -5.13 -6.51 2.80
CA PHE A 54 -4.75 -7.91 3.01
C PHE A 54 -4.51 -8.23 4.49
N ALA A 55 -3.98 -7.26 5.25
CA ALA A 55 -3.79 -7.35 6.71
C ALA A 55 -5.07 -7.08 7.51
N GLY A 56 -6.18 -6.70 6.85
CA GLY A 56 -7.41 -6.28 7.51
C GLY A 56 -7.38 -4.85 8.06
N ILE A 57 -6.49 -4.01 7.55
CA ILE A 57 -6.30 -2.62 7.99
C ILE A 57 -7.02 -1.69 7.01
N ASP A 58 -7.76 -0.71 7.53
CA ASP A 58 -8.31 0.38 6.72
C ASP A 58 -7.21 1.40 6.39
N SER A 59 -7.00 1.65 5.10
CA SER A 59 -6.02 2.63 4.64
C SER A 59 -6.31 4.05 5.12
N CYS A 60 -7.59 4.42 5.30
CA CYS A 60 -7.96 5.73 5.82
C CYS A 60 -7.53 5.89 7.29
N ASP A 61 -7.59 4.82 8.08
CA ASP A 61 -7.12 4.85 9.48
C ASP A 61 -5.60 5.04 9.54
N LEU A 62 -4.83 4.34 8.69
CA LEU A 62 -3.39 4.55 8.59
C LEU A 62 -3.04 5.98 8.13
N ILE A 63 -3.78 6.52 7.15
CA ILE A 63 -3.58 7.90 6.67
C ILE A 63 -3.83 8.88 7.81
N ASN A 64 -4.94 8.76 8.52
CA ASN A 64 -5.26 9.64 9.65
C ASN A 64 -4.22 9.58 10.77
N LYS A 65 -3.74 8.37 11.08
CA LYS A 65 -2.79 8.11 12.15
C LYS A 65 -1.37 8.56 11.81
N TYR A 66 -0.94 8.36 10.57
CA TYR A 66 0.46 8.54 10.15
C TYR A 66 0.66 9.55 9.02
N ASN A 67 -0.29 10.50 8.79
CA ASN A 67 -0.23 11.46 7.70
C ASN A 67 1.14 12.16 7.57
N SER A 68 1.73 12.60 8.68
CA SER A 68 3.03 13.29 8.71
C SER A 68 4.24 12.37 8.45
N ARG A 69 4.03 11.06 8.43
CA ARG A 69 5.05 10.04 8.20
C ARG A 69 4.91 9.39 6.83
N ILE A 70 3.78 9.53 6.14
CA ILE A 70 3.54 8.96 4.81
C ILE A 70 4.17 9.88 3.76
N LEU A 71 5.24 9.41 3.10
CA LEU A 71 5.91 10.15 2.02
C LEU A 71 5.75 9.49 0.65
N TYR A 72 5.21 8.28 0.60
CA TYR A 72 5.03 7.53 -0.64
C TYR A 72 3.78 6.67 -0.55
N VAL A 73 3.06 6.51 -1.65
CA VAL A 73 1.81 5.75 -1.68
C VAL A 73 1.80 4.78 -2.87
N HIS A 74 1.51 3.52 -2.59
CA HIS A 74 1.10 2.54 -3.58
C HIS A 74 -0.42 2.40 -3.57
N LEU A 75 -1.03 2.68 -4.71
CA LEU A 75 -2.46 2.46 -4.94
C LEU A 75 -2.63 1.06 -5.56
N LYS A 76 -2.86 0.09 -4.71
CA LYS A 76 -3.07 -1.32 -5.03
C LYS A 76 -4.48 -1.69 -4.57
N ASP A 77 -5.25 -2.35 -5.40
CA ASP A 77 -6.58 -2.85 -5.06
C ASP A 77 -6.55 -4.34 -4.69
N ILE A 78 -7.63 -4.85 -4.17
CA ILE A 78 -7.74 -6.25 -3.72
C ILE A 78 -9.06 -6.85 -4.16
N ARG A 79 -9.05 -8.13 -4.60
CA ARG A 79 -10.26 -8.87 -4.94
C ARG A 79 -10.80 -9.59 -3.70
N ALA A 80 -11.95 -9.15 -3.21
CA ALA A 80 -12.57 -9.68 -1.99
C ALA A 80 -12.84 -11.19 -2.06
N GLU A 81 -13.24 -11.69 -3.23
CA GLU A 81 -13.52 -13.11 -3.42
C GLU A 81 -12.28 -13.98 -3.21
N ILE A 82 -11.13 -13.52 -3.73
CA ILE A 82 -9.87 -14.21 -3.56
C ILE A 82 -9.36 -14.08 -2.12
N LEU A 83 -9.46 -12.89 -1.53
CA LEU A 83 -9.09 -12.66 -0.12
C LEU A 83 -9.88 -13.60 0.81
N ASN A 84 -11.18 -13.75 0.58
CA ASN A 84 -12.01 -14.70 1.33
C ASN A 84 -11.56 -16.16 1.16
N GLN A 85 -11.06 -16.53 -0.03
CA GLN A 85 -10.50 -17.86 -0.26
C GLN A 85 -9.16 -18.05 0.46
N VAL A 86 -8.32 -17.02 0.50
CA VAL A 86 -7.05 -17.02 1.24
C VAL A 86 -7.30 -17.39 2.69
N ALA A 87 -8.25 -16.71 3.36
CA ALA A 87 -8.59 -16.97 4.74
C ALA A 87 -9.15 -18.40 4.94
N LYS A 88 -10.12 -18.82 4.11
CA LYS A 88 -10.75 -20.13 4.22
C LYS A 88 -9.80 -21.29 3.96
N LYS A 89 -8.85 -21.15 3.05
CA LYS A 89 -7.91 -22.21 2.63
C LYS A 89 -6.56 -22.09 3.32
N GLN A 90 -6.37 -21.09 4.20
CA GLN A 90 -5.09 -20.81 4.85
C GLN A 90 -3.92 -20.72 3.85
N MET A 91 -4.15 -20.01 2.74
CA MET A 91 -3.14 -19.85 1.70
C MET A 91 -1.96 -19.04 2.23
N ASN A 92 -0.74 -19.44 1.85
CA ASN A 92 0.41 -18.55 2.04
C ASN A 92 0.35 -17.35 1.09
N PHE A 93 1.17 -16.34 1.35
CA PHE A 93 1.19 -15.10 0.58
C PHE A 93 1.38 -15.33 -0.93
N MET A 94 2.37 -16.14 -1.31
CA MET A 94 2.67 -16.39 -2.73
C MET A 94 1.54 -17.13 -3.46
N ASP A 95 0.83 -18.02 -2.77
CA ASP A 95 -0.33 -18.70 -3.35
C ASP A 95 -1.51 -17.73 -3.51
N ALA A 96 -1.69 -16.79 -2.57
CA ALA A 96 -2.68 -15.71 -2.68
C ALA A 96 -2.38 -14.80 -3.88
N VAL A 97 -1.11 -14.41 -4.08
CA VAL A 97 -0.68 -13.62 -5.25
C VAL A 97 -0.95 -14.37 -6.55
N ARG A 98 -0.56 -15.66 -6.64
CA ARG A 98 -0.82 -16.51 -7.83
C ARG A 98 -2.31 -16.69 -8.10
N ALA A 99 -3.13 -16.72 -7.07
CA ALA A 99 -4.59 -16.75 -7.19
C ALA A 99 -5.18 -15.41 -7.67
N GLY A 100 -4.39 -14.34 -7.65
CA GLY A 100 -4.78 -13.01 -8.14
C GLY A 100 -5.48 -12.17 -7.09
N VAL A 101 -5.06 -12.25 -5.82
CA VAL A 101 -5.64 -11.47 -4.72
C VAL A 101 -5.49 -9.97 -4.93
N PHE A 102 -4.34 -9.53 -5.45
CA PHE A 102 -4.08 -8.12 -5.76
C PHE A 102 -4.47 -7.76 -7.18
N THR A 103 -4.83 -6.49 -7.37
CA THR A 103 -5.19 -5.91 -8.65
C THR A 103 -4.98 -4.40 -8.64
N VAL A 104 -5.34 -3.74 -9.74
CA VAL A 104 -5.26 -2.28 -9.88
C VAL A 104 -6.53 -1.59 -9.38
N PRO A 105 -6.48 -0.29 -9.03
CA PRO A 105 -7.67 0.50 -8.73
C PRO A 105 -8.77 0.38 -9.79
N GLY A 106 -10.00 0.10 -9.31
CA GLY A 106 -11.17 -0.09 -10.16
C GLY A 106 -11.43 -1.52 -10.63
N ASP A 107 -10.57 -2.47 -10.25
CA ASP A 107 -10.77 -3.90 -10.52
C ASP A 107 -10.95 -4.74 -9.24
N GLY A 108 -10.95 -4.09 -8.09
CA GLY A 108 -11.16 -4.70 -6.78
C GLY A 108 -12.29 -4.01 -6.00
N VAL A 109 -12.14 -3.97 -4.68
CA VAL A 109 -13.21 -3.52 -3.79
C VAL A 109 -12.86 -2.31 -2.93
N LEU A 110 -11.65 -1.76 -3.01
CA LEU A 110 -11.25 -0.65 -2.17
C LEU A 110 -11.92 0.66 -2.59
N ASN A 111 -12.30 1.46 -1.59
CA ASN A 111 -12.91 2.76 -1.84
C ASN A 111 -11.85 3.84 -2.08
N PHE A 112 -11.34 3.93 -3.32
CA PHE A 112 -10.32 4.93 -3.69
C PHE A 112 -10.81 6.37 -3.56
N SER A 113 -12.11 6.63 -3.67
CA SER A 113 -12.67 7.97 -3.38
C SER A 113 -12.41 8.38 -1.93
N ALA A 114 -12.61 7.49 -0.97
CA ALA A 114 -12.35 7.76 0.44
C ALA A 114 -10.84 7.91 0.70
N ILE A 115 -10.01 7.01 0.13
CA ILE A 115 -8.56 7.02 0.30
C ILE A 115 -7.95 8.33 -0.24
N VAL A 116 -8.28 8.70 -1.48
CA VAL A 116 -7.77 9.95 -2.09
C VAL A 116 -8.23 11.17 -1.32
N ARG A 117 -9.51 11.19 -0.89
CA ARG A 117 -10.02 12.27 -0.04
C ARG A 117 -9.28 12.40 1.28
N ALA A 118 -8.97 11.29 1.95
CA ALA A 118 -8.17 11.29 3.18
C ALA A 118 -6.77 11.86 2.95
N LEU A 119 -6.10 11.45 1.87
CA LEU A 119 -4.79 12.00 1.48
C LEU A 119 -4.87 13.52 1.20
N GLN A 120 -5.90 13.98 0.48
CA GLN A 120 -6.13 15.40 0.18
C GLN A 120 -6.40 16.21 1.45
N GLN A 121 -7.20 15.69 2.39
CA GLN A 121 -7.48 16.36 3.68
C GLN A 121 -6.21 16.62 4.50
N HIS A 122 -5.24 15.71 4.40
CA HIS A 122 -3.93 15.85 5.03
C HIS A 122 -2.88 16.54 4.13
N GLN A 123 -3.31 17.14 3.01
CA GLN A 123 -2.44 17.88 2.08
C GLN A 123 -1.26 17.04 1.55
N TYR A 124 -1.48 15.74 1.35
CA TYR A 124 -0.47 14.87 0.77
C TYR A 124 -0.09 15.34 -0.63
N SER A 125 1.21 15.50 -0.89
CA SER A 125 1.77 16.00 -2.16
C SER A 125 2.87 15.08 -2.74
N GLY A 126 3.03 13.89 -2.17
CA GLY A 126 4.01 12.90 -2.64
C GLY A 126 3.55 12.12 -3.86
N TRP A 127 4.35 11.16 -4.26
CA TRP A 127 4.04 10.24 -5.35
C TRP A 127 2.96 9.22 -4.94
N MET A 128 2.00 9.03 -5.84
CA MET A 128 1.04 7.94 -5.78
C MET A 128 1.26 7.04 -6.99
N ILE A 129 1.73 5.83 -6.76
CA ILE A 129 2.08 4.87 -7.80
C ILE A 129 1.03 3.77 -7.83
N VAL A 130 0.46 3.51 -8.99
CA VAL A 130 -0.34 2.31 -9.20
C VAL A 130 0.58 1.11 -9.27
N GLU A 131 0.33 0.15 -8.40
CA GLU A 131 1.09 -1.09 -8.35
C GLU A 131 0.13 -2.28 -8.19
N ALA A 132 0.44 -3.38 -8.86
CA ALA A 132 -0.32 -4.61 -8.71
C ALA A 132 0.60 -5.82 -8.93
N GLU A 133 0.54 -6.75 -8.00
CA GLU A 133 1.26 -8.02 -8.11
C GLU A 133 0.40 -9.02 -8.86
N GLN A 134 0.45 -8.97 -10.20
CA GLN A 134 -0.40 -9.76 -11.08
C GLN A 134 0.42 -10.54 -12.11
N ASP A 135 -0.14 -11.70 -12.50
CA ASP A 135 0.37 -12.47 -13.63
C ASP A 135 0.02 -11.74 -14.95
N PRO A 136 1.00 -11.26 -15.74
CA PRO A 136 0.75 -10.53 -16.97
C PRO A 136 0.02 -11.34 -18.05
N ALA A 137 0.03 -12.66 -17.95
CA ALA A 137 -0.74 -13.52 -18.85
C ALA A 137 -2.25 -13.50 -18.55
N LYS A 138 -2.62 -13.17 -17.29
CA LYS A 138 -4.02 -13.06 -16.84
C LYS A 138 -4.51 -11.62 -16.78
N ALA A 139 -3.59 -10.68 -16.54
CA ALA A 139 -3.85 -9.27 -16.38
C ALA A 139 -2.90 -8.48 -17.31
N PRO A 140 -3.24 -8.31 -18.59
CA PRO A 140 -2.40 -7.60 -19.56
C PRO A 140 -2.05 -6.19 -19.06
N PRO A 141 -0.76 -5.84 -18.91
CA PRO A 141 -0.34 -4.62 -18.20
C PRO A 141 -0.94 -3.32 -18.75
N LEU A 142 -1.03 -3.18 -20.07
CA LEU A 142 -1.59 -1.97 -20.69
C LEU A 142 -3.08 -1.80 -20.39
N GLU A 143 -3.84 -2.89 -20.42
CA GLU A 143 -5.28 -2.86 -20.13
C GLU A 143 -5.54 -2.48 -18.67
N TYR A 144 -4.81 -3.10 -17.76
CA TYR A 144 -4.93 -2.83 -16.34
C TYR A 144 -4.41 -1.43 -15.96
N ALA A 145 -3.35 -0.95 -16.61
CA ALA A 145 -2.89 0.43 -16.41
C ALA A 145 -3.94 1.46 -16.87
N ARG A 146 -4.63 1.21 -17.99
CA ARG A 146 -5.74 2.07 -18.45
C ARG A 146 -6.90 2.06 -17.47
N LYS A 147 -7.32 0.90 -16.98
CA LYS A 147 -8.38 0.76 -15.98
C LYS A 147 -8.07 1.57 -14.72
N ALA A 148 -6.84 1.45 -14.19
CA ALA A 148 -6.41 2.24 -13.04
C ALA A 148 -6.42 3.74 -13.33
N TYR A 149 -5.92 4.17 -14.48
CA TYR A 149 -5.90 5.55 -14.89
C TYR A 149 -7.33 6.12 -14.99
N GLU A 150 -8.24 5.44 -15.68
CA GLU A 150 -9.64 5.85 -15.81
C GLU A 150 -10.35 5.95 -14.47
N THR A 151 -10.04 5.03 -13.53
CA THR A 151 -10.59 5.04 -12.18
C THR A 151 -10.05 6.19 -11.35
N LEU A 152 -8.75 6.46 -11.42
CA LEU A 152 -8.11 7.44 -10.55
C LEU A 152 -8.19 8.87 -11.09
N SER A 153 -8.17 9.07 -12.41
CA SER A 153 -8.17 10.40 -13.03
C SER A 153 -9.39 11.26 -12.67
N GLN A 154 -10.46 10.66 -12.20
CA GLN A 154 -11.64 11.40 -11.72
C GLN A 154 -11.45 12.11 -10.37
N TYR A 155 -10.32 11.86 -9.70
CA TYR A 155 -10.04 12.43 -8.38
C TYR A 155 -8.96 13.54 -8.42
N PHE A 156 -8.33 13.72 -9.57
CA PHE A 156 -7.27 14.68 -9.84
C PHE A 156 -7.61 15.56 -11.05
#